data_66220205f23126fccdd5c817ee13f5cc
#
_entry.id   66220205f23126fccdd5c817ee13f5cc
#
_cell.length_a   1.000
_cell.length_b   1.000
_cell.length_c   1.000
_cell.angle_alpha   90.00
_cell.angle_beta   90.00
_cell.angle_gamma   90.00
#
_symmetry.space_group_name_H-M   'P 1'
#
loop_
_entity.id
_entity.type
_entity.pdbx_description
1 polymer ?
#
loop_
_entity_poly.entity_id
_entity_poly.type
_entity_poly.pdbx_seq_one_letter_code
_entity_poly.pdbx_strand_id
1 'polypeptide(L)'
;MTSKSVDIIGGGLAGCEAALRLAARGIKVRLFEAKPQWFSAAHKSEKLAEIVCSNSLKSTSNTTASGALKNELDILDCKLLSIARECAVPAGSALAVDRDEFSSRVTAAVKSSDKIEIINEIVEEIDPSRITIVCAGPVCHEALAKSLVALTGKDSLGFYDAAAPIITAECVDMSRAFFGARYGKGGDDYLNCPMTKEEYLTFYDALVNAERAIDEIGGVFEGCMPVEVMAARGVDALRYGPLRPVGFRDAGKPYAVLQLRRENAASTLFNMVGFQTNLKFGEQKRVFSLIPALKDIDIVRYGVMHRNTFIDAPKVLNTDLSLKDYENVYIAGQLSGVEGYVESIATGLLAAENAARKIVGKDSVTPPQETILGALMSYITTPNVDFQPMNANFGILPPLSCVKKAERKHAYYERSEKAMKEWVQNLN
;
A
#
# COMPACT_ATOMS: atom_id res chain seq x y z
N MET A 1 -27.57 -6.46 29.11
CA MET A 1 -26.91 -5.57 28.14
C MET A 1 -25.85 -6.41 27.45
N THR A 2 -26.09 -6.84 26.22
CA THR A 2 -25.09 -7.55 25.40
C THR A 2 -23.88 -6.61 25.23
N SER A 3 -22.71 -7.04 25.66
CA SER A 3 -21.44 -6.31 25.47
C SER A 3 -21.31 -6.02 23.98
N LYS A 4 -21.48 -4.75 23.60
CA LYS A 4 -21.33 -4.32 22.20
C LYS A 4 -19.87 -4.48 21.82
N SER A 5 -19.56 -5.52 21.05
CA SER A 5 -18.24 -5.78 20.47
C SER A 5 -18.29 -5.57 18.97
N VAL A 6 -17.15 -5.23 18.38
CA VAL A 6 -16.97 -5.13 16.92
C VAL A 6 -16.12 -6.31 16.46
N ASP A 7 -16.54 -6.93 15.38
CA ASP A 7 -15.78 -7.97 14.71
C ASP A 7 -14.93 -7.34 13.60
N ILE A 8 -13.65 -7.68 13.55
CA ILE A 8 -12.75 -7.26 12.48
C ILE A 8 -12.22 -8.51 11.78
N ILE A 9 -12.40 -8.59 10.48
CA ILE A 9 -11.95 -9.72 9.68
C ILE A 9 -10.69 -9.32 8.91
N GLY A 10 -9.55 -9.87 9.29
CA GLY A 10 -8.23 -9.62 8.72
C GLY A 10 -7.34 -8.74 9.59
N GLY A 11 -6.21 -9.31 10.05
CA GLY A 11 -5.17 -8.64 10.85
C GLY A 11 -4.10 -7.94 10.02
N GLY A 12 -4.47 -7.42 8.83
CA GLY A 12 -3.61 -6.57 8.01
C GLY A 12 -3.53 -5.13 8.51
N LEU A 13 -3.01 -4.21 7.69
CA LEU A 13 -2.82 -2.79 8.06
C LEU A 13 -4.13 -2.12 8.46
N ALA A 14 -5.18 -2.26 7.66
CA ALA A 14 -6.47 -1.65 7.94
C ALA A 14 -7.12 -2.23 9.20
N GLY A 15 -7.07 -3.55 9.37
CA GLY A 15 -7.68 -4.20 10.53
C GLY A 15 -6.96 -3.93 11.85
N CYS A 16 -5.63 -3.86 11.83
CA CYS A 16 -4.85 -3.50 13.03
C CYS A 16 -5.11 -2.05 13.46
N GLU A 17 -5.15 -1.09 12.51
CA GLU A 17 -5.49 0.29 12.85
C GLU A 17 -6.92 0.39 13.40
N ALA A 18 -7.87 -0.29 12.75
CA ALA A 18 -9.26 -0.33 13.21
C ALA A 18 -9.38 -0.91 14.62
N ALA A 19 -8.68 -2.01 14.90
CA ALA A 19 -8.69 -2.66 16.21
C ALA A 19 -8.12 -1.74 17.32
N LEU A 20 -6.98 -1.12 17.07
CA LEU A 20 -6.34 -0.18 18.00
C LEU A 20 -7.21 1.06 18.22
N ARG A 21 -7.85 1.58 17.18
CA ARG A 21 -8.75 2.74 17.27
C ARG A 21 -9.97 2.43 18.15
N LEU A 22 -10.63 1.29 17.94
CA LEU A 22 -11.77 0.87 18.74
C LEU A 22 -11.39 0.59 20.19
N ALA A 23 -10.26 -0.09 20.41
CA ALA A 23 -9.74 -0.38 21.73
C ALA A 23 -9.43 0.90 22.53
N ALA A 24 -8.84 1.91 21.90
CA ALA A 24 -8.61 3.22 22.51
C ALA A 24 -9.89 3.93 22.94
N ARG A 25 -11.05 3.60 22.33
CA ARG A 25 -12.38 4.07 22.73
C ARG A 25 -13.08 3.16 23.76
N GLY A 26 -12.37 2.18 24.30
CA GLY A 26 -12.89 1.23 25.28
C GLY A 26 -13.83 0.16 24.71
N ILE A 27 -13.93 0.04 23.40
CA ILE A 27 -14.79 -0.93 22.70
C ILE A 27 -14.07 -2.27 22.59
N LYS A 28 -14.76 -3.37 22.93
CA LYS A 28 -14.23 -4.72 22.77
C LYS A 28 -14.19 -5.09 21.28
N VAL A 29 -13.08 -5.69 20.87
CA VAL A 29 -12.81 -6.11 19.50
C VAL A 29 -12.51 -7.59 19.45
N ARG A 30 -13.13 -8.30 18.49
CA ARG A 30 -12.70 -9.63 18.08
C ARG A 30 -12.01 -9.49 16.73
N LEU A 31 -10.70 -9.69 16.71
CA LEU A 31 -9.89 -9.60 15.51
C LEU A 31 -9.65 -11.02 14.96
N PHE A 32 -10.32 -11.35 13.86
CA PHE A 32 -10.14 -12.62 13.18
C PHE A 32 -8.97 -12.54 12.21
N GLU A 33 -8.00 -13.42 12.36
CA GLU A 33 -6.82 -13.54 11.50
C GLU A 33 -6.69 -14.99 11.02
N ALA A 34 -6.66 -15.18 9.72
CA ALA A 34 -6.60 -16.51 9.12
C ALA A 34 -5.28 -17.24 9.40
N LYS A 35 -4.19 -16.50 9.62
CA LYS A 35 -2.89 -17.09 9.96
C LYS A 35 -2.88 -17.57 11.43
N PRO A 36 -2.18 -18.67 11.75
CA PRO A 36 -1.32 -19.48 10.86
C PRO A 36 -2.06 -20.56 10.07
N GLN A 37 -3.39 -20.69 10.18
CA GLN A 37 -4.14 -21.77 9.52
C GLN A 37 -4.13 -21.65 8.00
N TRP A 38 -4.11 -20.43 7.49
CA TRP A 38 -4.04 -20.14 6.07
C TRP A 38 -3.20 -18.90 5.77
N PHE A 39 -2.35 -19.00 4.75
CA PHE A 39 -1.54 -17.91 4.22
C PHE A 39 -1.99 -17.60 2.79
N SER A 40 -2.20 -16.34 2.48
CA SER A 40 -2.36 -15.95 1.08
C SER A 40 -1.04 -16.10 0.32
N ALA A 41 -1.09 -16.09 -1.01
CA ALA A 41 0.11 -16.15 -1.84
C ALA A 41 1.13 -15.02 -1.56
N ALA A 42 0.69 -13.90 -0.99
CA ALA A 42 1.53 -12.75 -0.70
C ALA A 42 2.18 -12.78 0.70
N HIS A 43 1.56 -13.46 1.68
CA HIS A 43 2.00 -13.48 3.07
C HIS A 43 2.93 -14.67 3.39
N LYS A 44 3.90 -14.43 4.27
CA LYS A 44 4.90 -15.44 4.71
C LYS A 44 5.13 -15.46 6.21
N SER A 45 4.69 -14.40 6.93
CA SER A 45 4.87 -14.24 8.37
C SER A 45 3.56 -14.45 9.10
N GLU A 46 3.61 -15.05 10.29
CA GLU A 46 2.44 -15.13 11.21
C GLU A 46 2.11 -13.80 11.86
N LYS A 47 3.00 -12.81 11.79
CA LYS A 47 2.81 -11.49 12.38
C LYS A 47 1.64 -10.75 11.72
N LEU A 48 1.00 -9.86 12.48
CA LEU A 48 -0.01 -8.95 11.99
C LEU A 48 0.64 -7.82 11.15
N ALA A 49 -0.18 -7.14 10.35
CA ALA A 49 0.23 -6.00 9.52
C ALA A 49 1.48 -6.25 8.67
N GLU A 50 1.63 -7.46 8.11
CA GLU A 50 2.73 -7.79 7.21
C GLU A 50 2.68 -6.92 5.95
N ILE A 51 3.79 -6.24 5.65
CA ILE A 51 3.96 -5.46 4.42
C ILE A 51 4.46 -6.37 3.31
N VAL A 52 3.66 -6.59 2.28
CA VAL A 52 3.88 -7.68 1.30
C VAL A 52 4.54 -7.25 -0.01
N CYS A 53 4.27 -6.05 -0.52
CA CYS A 53 4.76 -5.60 -1.83
C CYS A 53 6.10 -4.84 -1.69
N SER A 54 6.04 -3.59 -1.26
CA SER A 54 7.19 -2.69 -1.05
C SER A 54 7.24 -2.31 0.42
N ASN A 55 8.43 -2.02 0.97
CA ASN A 55 8.51 -1.49 2.34
C ASN A 55 8.26 0.02 2.45
N SER A 56 7.85 0.67 1.36
CA SER A 56 7.61 2.11 1.32
C SER A 56 6.14 2.46 1.52
N LEU A 57 5.89 3.37 2.46
CA LEU A 57 4.62 4.04 2.65
C LEU A 57 4.52 5.34 1.83
N LYS A 58 5.26 5.46 0.73
CA LYS A 58 5.33 6.62 -0.16
C LYS A 58 5.90 7.89 0.53
N SER A 59 5.86 9.03 -0.18
CA SER A 59 6.47 10.30 0.26
C SER A 59 5.79 10.90 1.50
N THR A 60 6.60 11.59 2.33
CA THR A 60 6.14 12.41 3.47
C THR A 60 6.11 13.90 3.17
N SER A 61 6.50 14.31 1.94
CA SER A 61 6.58 15.71 1.56
C SER A 61 5.20 16.38 1.52
N ASN A 62 5.11 17.60 2.05
CA ASN A 62 3.92 18.46 1.98
C ASN A 62 3.55 18.92 0.55
N THR A 63 4.33 18.56 -0.45
CA THR A 63 4.04 18.81 -1.87
C THR A 63 3.50 17.58 -2.59
N THR A 64 3.16 16.52 -1.85
CA THR A 64 2.60 15.27 -2.37
C THR A 64 1.30 14.91 -1.66
N ALA A 65 0.36 14.33 -2.38
CA ALA A 65 -0.91 13.90 -1.80
C ALA A 65 -0.73 12.79 -0.75
N SER A 66 0.27 11.91 -0.94
CA SER A 66 0.63 10.91 0.06
C SER A 66 1.17 11.53 1.36
N GLY A 67 1.89 12.66 1.28
CA GLY A 67 2.31 13.43 2.45
C GLY A 67 1.12 14.12 3.12
N ALA A 68 0.20 14.68 2.33
CA ALA A 68 -1.03 15.28 2.85
C ALA A 68 -1.89 14.25 3.60
N LEU A 69 -2.11 13.05 3.02
CA LEU A 69 -2.85 11.98 3.69
C LEU A 69 -2.19 11.56 5.02
N LYS A 70 -0.85 11.48 5.08
CA LYS A 70 -0.16 11.17 6.34
C LYS A 70 -0.37 12.26 7.38
N ASN A 71 -0.34 13.53 6.98
CA ASN A 71 -0.63 14.64 7.89
C ASN A 71 -2.08 14.57 8.41
N GLU A 72 -3.05 14.22 7.56
CA GLU A 72 -4.43 13.99 7.99
C GLU A 72 -4.53 12.86 9.02
N LEU A 73 -3.81 11.76 8.80
CA LEU A 73 -3.76 10.63 9.73
C LEU A 73 -3.06 10.97 11.06
N ASP A 74 -2.06 11.86 11.03
CA ASP A 74 -1.45 12.39 12.26
C ASP A 74 -2.44 13.21 13.09
N ILE A 75 -3.23 14.05 12.44
CA ILE A 75 -4.31 14.82 13.09
C ILE A 75 -5.36 13.88 13.71
N LEU A 76 -5.56 12.70 13.10
CA LEU A 76 -6.47 11.65 13.58
C LEU A 76 -5.85 10.71 14.63
N ASP A 77 -4.59 10.92 15.02
CA ASP A 77 -3.85 10.06 15.97
C ASP A 77 -3.74 8.59 15.50
N CYS A 78 -3.36 8.38 14.25
CA CYS A 78 -3.16 7.07 13.63
C CYS A 78 -1.98 6.32 14.28
N LYS A 79 -2.25 5.15 14.84
CA LYS A 79 -1.27 4.37 15.60
C LYS A 79 -0.25 3.68 14.69
N LEU A 80 -0.69 3.08 13.58
CA LEU A 80 0.22 2.42 12.66
C LEU A 80 1.20 3.40 12.01
N LEU A 81 0.78 4.63 11.73
CA LEU A 81 1.67 5.64 11.17
C LEU A 81 2.74 6.08 12.18
N SER A 82 2.40 6.19 13.46
CA SER A 82 3.36 6.43 14.54
C SER A 82 4.40 5.32 14.63
N ILE A 83 3.95 4.05 14.68
CA ILE A 83 4.83 2.87 14.69
C ILE A 83 5.72 2.83 13.43
N ALA A 84 5.16 3.17 12.25
CA ALA A 84 5.93 3.18 11.01
C ALA A 84 7.11 4.17 11.05
N ARG A 85 6.95 5.32 11.71
CA ARG A 85 8.05 6.28 11.88
C ARG A 85 9.15 5.78 12.80
N GLU A 86 8.77 5.02 13.85
CA GLU A 86 9.74 4.41 14.77
C GLU A 86 10.57 3.31 14.10
N CYS A 87 10.01 2.65 13.07
CA CYS A 87 10.66 1.60 12.29
C CYS A 87 11.25 2.11 10.96
N ALA A 88 11.38 3.44 10.79
CA ALA A 88 11.80 4.01 9.52
C ALA A 88 13.25 3.64 9.15
N VAL A 89 13.44 3.35 7.86
CA VAL A 89 14.76 3.16 7.25
C VAL A 89 15.00 4.26 6.20
N PRO A 90 16.26 4.62 5.94
CA PRO A 90 16.58 5.67 4.98
C PRO A 90 16.01 5.39 3.59
N ALA A 91 15.22 6.34 3.05
CA ALA A 91 14.58 6.24 1.74
C ALA A 91 14.26 7.62 1.11
N GLY A 92 15.10 8.60 1.27
CA GLY A 92 14.91 9.96 0.75
C GLY A 92 13.68 10.64 1.36
N SER A 93 12.76 11.08 0.51
CA SER A 93 11.52 11.72 0.96
C SER A 93 10.39 10.70 1.24
N ALA A 94 10.65 9.41 1.11
CA ALA A 94 9.66 8.37 1.39
C ALA A 94 9.78 7.87 2.84
N LEU A 95 8.67 7.53 3.45
CA LEU A 95 8.64 6.74 4.67
C LEU A 95 8.76 5.26 4.28
N ALA A 96 9.94 4.69 4.35
CA ALA A 96 10.16 3.27 4.24
C ALA A 96 10.43 2.69 5.63
N VAL A 97 10.03 1.45 5.86
CA VAL A 97 10.15 0.79 7.18
C VAL A 97 10.96 -0.50 7.09
N ASP A 98 11.60 -0.87 8.20
CA ASP A 98 12.02 -2.24 8.42
C ASP A 98 10.76 -3.09 8.58
N ARG A 99 10.55 -4.04 7.66
CA ARG A 99 9.31 -4.84 7.59
C ARG A 99 9.08 -5.68 8.83
N ASP A 100 10.14 -6.33 9.29
CA ASP A 100 10.05 -7.28 10.40
C ASP A 100 9.83 -6.55 11.71
N GLU A 101 10.52 -5.44 11.92
CA GLU A 101 10.36 -4.60 13.09
C GLU A 101 8.97 -3.97 13.12
N PHE A 102 8.49 -3.44 11.99
CA PHE A 102 7.16 -2.84 11.91
C PHE A 102 6.06 -3.86 12.25
N SER A 103 6.06 -5.03 11.60
CA SER A 103 5.07 -6.07 11.87
C SER A 103 5.15 -6.58 13.30
N SER A 104 6.37 -6.68 13.87
CA SER A 104 6.56 -7.08 15.27
C SER A 104 5.97 -6.08 16.24
N ARG A 105 6.22 -4.78 16.04
CA ARG A 105 5.70 -3.72 16.91
C ARG A 105 4.18 -3.58 16.81
N VAL A 106 3.61 -3.65 15.60
CA VAL A 106 2.14 -3.64 15.43
C VAL A 106 1.53 -4.85 16.12
N THR A 107 2.11 -6.04 15.95
CA THR A 107 1.63 -7.27 16.62
C THR A 107 1.68 -7.12 18.14
N ALA A 108 2.76 -6.57 18.67
CA ALA A 108 2.89 -6.32 20.11
C ALA A 108 1.86 -5.29 20.61
N ALA A 109 1.64 -4.20 19.88
CA ALA A 109 0.65 -3.19 20.24
C ALA A 109 -0.78 -3.75 20.28
N VAL A 110 -1.16 -4.58 19.29
CA VAL A 110 -2.48 -5.24 19.26
C VAL A 110 -2.62 -6.23 20.42
N LYS A 111 -1.60 -7.07 20.66
CA LYS A 111 -1.60 -8.08 21.73
C LYS A 111 -1.59 -7.47 23.14
N SER A 112 -1.06 -6.27 23.31
CA SER A 112 -0.99 -5.60 24.62
C SER A 112 -2.33 -5.02 25.08
N SER A 113 -3.32 -4.91 24.20
CA SER A 113 -4.63 -4.36 24.55
C SER A 113 -5.54 -5.42 25.17
N ASP A 114 -6.07 -5.13 26.37
CA ASP A 114 -7.10 -5.94 27.04
C ASP A 114 -8.48 -5.89 26.36
N LYS A 115 -8.65 -5.04 25.38
CA LYS A 115 -9.88 -4.86 24.59
C LYS A 115 -9.87 -5.65 23.28
N ILE A 116 -8.73 -6.18 22.85
CA ILE A 116 -8.60 -6.89 21.56
C ILE A 116 -8.37 -8.38 21.82
N GLU A 117 -9.31 -9.19 21.39
CA GLU A 117 -9.17 -10.64 21.34
C GLU A 117 -8.77 -11.04 19.92
N ILE A 118 -7.59 -11.65 19.76
CA ILE A 118 -7.15 -12.19 18.46
C ILE A 118 -7.65 -13.62 18.36
N ILE A 119 -8.41 -13.91 17.31
CA ILE A 119 -8.98 -15.21 17.01
C ILE A 119 -8.34 -15.72 15.73
N ASN A 120 -7.46 -16.71 15.84
CA ASN A 120 -6.84 -17.34 14.67
C ASN A 120 -7.82 -18.31 14.01
N GLU A 121 -8.64 -17.80 13.09
CA GLU A 121 -9.70 -18.54 12.43
C GLU A 121 -9.95 -17.97 11.03
N ILE A 122 -10.27 -18.84 10.08
CA ILE A 122 -10.72 -18.46 8.74
C ILE A 122 -12.21 -18.14 8.84
N VAL A 123 -12.57 -16.88 8.64
CA VAL A 123 -13.97 -16.47 8.54
C VAL A 123 -14.47 -16.77 7.13
N GLU A 124 -15.41 -17.68 7.04
CA GLU A 124 -16.01 -18.10 5.76
C GLU A 124 -17.28 -17.32 5.41
N GLU A 125 -18.04 -16.89 6.42
CA GLU A 125 -19.30 -16.19 6.26
C GLU A 125 -19.36 -14.94 7.15
N ILE A 126 -19.89 -13.85 6.60
CA ILE A 126 -20.08 -12.58 7.31
C ILE A 126 -21.51 -12.54 7.86
N ASP A 127 -21.65 -12.39 9.18
CA ASP A 127 -22.95 -12.17 9.83
C ASP A 127 -23.36 -10.69 9.77
N PRO A 128 -24.34 -10.30 8.93
CA PRO A 128 -24.74 -8.92 8.78
C PRO A 128 -25.52 -8.35 9.98
N SER A 129 -25.90 -9.20 10.94
CA SER A 129 -26.54 -8.73 12.18
C SER A 129 -25.56 -8.13 13.16
N ARG A 130 -24.26 -8.41 13.02
CA ARG A 130 -23.17 -7.93 13.86
C ARG A 130 -22.47 -6.72 13.24
N ILE A 131 -21.95 -5.83 14.09
CA ILE A 131 -21.08 -4.75 13.60
C ILE A 131 -19.72 -5.37 13.23
N THR A 132 -19.44 -5.42 11.93
CA THR A 132 -18.26 -6.09 11.36
C THR A 132 -17.52 -5.15 10.43
N ILE A 133 -16.17 -5.11 10.56
CA ILE A 133 -15.29 -4.40 9.62
C ILE A 133 -14.47 -5.44 8.86
N VAL A 134 -14.69 -5.53 7.55
CA VAL A 134 -13.98 -6.47 6.69
C VAL A 134 -12.71 -5.80 6.16
N CYS A 135 -11.56 -6.28 6.62
CA CYS A 135 -10.22 -5.79 6.33
C CYS A 135 -9.29 -6.89 5.78
N ALA A 136 -9.86 -7.92 5.14
CA ALA A 136 -9.14 -9.14 4.76
C ALA A 136 -8.12 -8.96 3.61
N GLY A 137 -7.97 -7.74 3.12
CA GLY A 137 -7.03 -7.42 2.04
C GLY A 137 -7.45 -7.96 0.67
N PRO A 138 -6.66 -7.67 -0.38
CA PRO A 138 -7.04 -7.97 -1.76
C PRO A 138 -6.88 -9.45 -2.13
N VAL A 139 -6.13 -10.21 -1.34
CA VAL A 139 -5.89 -11.66 -1.54
C VAL A 139 -6.49 -12.41 -0.35
N CYS A 140 -7.81 -12.27 -0.16
CA CYS A 140 -8.54 -12.92 0.92
C CYS A 140 -8.90 -14.38 0.58
N HIS A 141 -9.30 -15.14 1.61
CA HIS A 141 -9.75 -16.51 1.44
C HIS A 141 -10.99 -16.59 0.53
N GLU A 142 -11.07 -17.63 -0.31
CA GLU A 142 -12.13 -17.77 -1.32
C GLU A 142 -13.53 -17.82 -0.72
N ALA A 143 -13.72 -18.48 0.41
CA ALA A 143 -15.02 -18.53 1.08
C ALA A 143 -15.50 -17.14 1.52
N LEU A 144 -14.61 -16.33 2.10
CA LEU A 144 -14.92 -14.95 2.46
C LEU A 144 -15.24 -14.08 1.23
N ALA A 145 -14.52 -14.26 0.12
CA ALA A 145 -14.82 -13.58 -1.13
C ALA A 145 -16.22 -13.94 -1.65
N LYS A 146 -16.62 -15.22 -1.57
CA LYS A 146 -17.98 -15.67 -1.92
C LYS A 146 -19.05 -15.07 -1.00
N SER A 147 -18.77 -14.98 0.30
CA SER A 147 -19.67 -14.34 1.26
C SER A 147 -19.88 -12.85 0.95
N LEU A 148 -18.81 -12.13 0.57
CA LEU A 148 -18.91 -10.74 0.12
C LEU A 148 -19.75 -10.60 -1.15
N VAL A 149 -19.57 -11.49 -2.13
CA VAL A 149 -20.40 -11.53 -3.34
C VAL A 149 -21.87 -11.78 -3.00
N ALA A 150 -22.15 -12.69 -2.07
CA ALA A 150 -23.53 -12.97 -1.63
C ALA A 150 -24.19 -11.74 -0.98
N LEU A 151 -23.46 -10.98 -0.16
CA LEU A 151 -23.97 -9.76 0.49
C LEU A 151 -24.13 -8.59 -0.49
N THR A 152 -23.22 -8.45 -1.43
CA THR A 152 -23.23 -7.29 -2.36
C THR A 152 -24.07 -7.53 -3.61
N GLY A 153 -24.42 -8.79 -3.91
CA GLY A 153 -25.11 -9.16 -5.14
C GLY A 153 -24.34 -8.86 -6.42
N LYS A 154 -23.02 -8.63 -6.31
CA LYS A 154 -22.12 -8.22 -7.40
C LYS A 154 -20.86 -9.06 -7.37
N ASP A 155 -20.42 -9.49 -8.55
CA ASP A 155 -19.10 -10.10 -8.70
C ASP A 155 -18.01 -9.13 -8.24
N SER A 156 -17.01 -9.68 -7.55
CA SER A 156 -15.83 -8.90 -7.20
C SER A 156 -15.04 -8.53 -8.45
N LEU A 157 -14.59 -7.29 -8.51
CA LEU A 157 -13.67 -6.82 -9.53
C LEU A 157 -12.26 -7.27 -9.18
N GLY A 158 -11.37 -7.34 -10.17
CA GLY A 158 -10.01 -7.76 -9.95
C GLY A 158 -9.02 -7.06 -10.86
N PHE A 159 -7.83 -6.84 -10.35
CA PHE A 159 -6.68 -6.40 -11.13
C PHE A 159 -5.43 -7.18 -10.70
N TYR A 160 -4.42 -7.17 -11.55
CA TYR A 160 -3.15 -7.80 -11.22
C TYR A 160 -2.18 -6.80 -10.61
N ASP A 161 -1.49 -7.22 -9.55
CA ASP A 161 -0.43 -6.49 -8.87
C ASP A 161 0.84 -7.35 -8.84
N ALA A 162 1.99 -6.71 -8.94
CA ALA A 162 3.28 -7.39 -8.94
C ALA A 162 4.19 -6.86 -7.84
N ALA A 163 4.91 -7.77 -7.17
CA ALA A 163 5.94 -7.45 -6.20
C ALA A 163 7.32 -7.37 -6.87
N ALA A 164 8.19 -6.49 -6.36
CA ALA A 164 9.58 -6.40 -6.77
C ALA A 164 10.45 -7.40 -5.96
N PRO A 165 11.54 -7.92 -6.56
CA PRO A 165 12.48 -8.79 -5.86
C PRO A 165 13.22 -8.09 -4.72
N ILE A 166 13.59 -8.89 -3.70
CA ILE A 166 14.50 -8.50 -2.62
C ILE A 166 15.76 -9.35 -2.75
N ILE A 167 16.92 -8.69 -2.72
CA ILE A 167 18.24 -9.30 -2.87
C ILE A 167 19.10 -9.08 -1.63
N THR A 168 20.12 -9.92 -1.43
CA THR A 168 21.12 -9.72 -0.38
C THR A 168 22.06 -8.56 -0.72
N ALA A 169 22.57 -7.85 0.29
CA ALA A 169 23.56 -6.80 0.08
C ALA A 169 24.91 -7.37 -0.41
N GLU A 170 25.23 -8.60 0.00
CA GLU A 170 26.49 -9.28 -0.32
C GLU A 170 26.63 -9.59 -1.82
N CYS A 171 25.51 -9.77 -2.54
CA CYS A 171 25.54 -10.05 -3.97
C CYS A 171 25.81 -8.82 -4.85
N VAL A 172 25.87 -7.61 -4.27
CA VAL A 172 26.06 -6.37 -5.04
C VAL A 172 27.53 -6.05 -5.19
N ASP A 173 28.01 -5.98 -6.43
CA ASP A 173 29.35 -5.48 -6.72
C ASP A 173 29.47 -4.00 -6.45
N MET A 174 30.03 -3.65 -5.30
CA MET A 174 30.19 -2.25 -4.85
C MET A 174 31.17 -1.45 -5.72
N SER A 175 32.02 -2.10 -6.53
CA SER A 175 32.86 -1.39 -7.51
C SER A 175 32.08 -0.84 -8.69
N ARG A 176 30.86 -1.37 -8.89
CA ARG A 176 29.92 -1.01 -9.97
C ARG A 176 28.67 -0.29 -9.46
N ALA A 177 28.67 0.10 -8.18
CA ALA A 177 27.55 0.76 -7.53
C ALA A 177 28.02 1.93 -6.66
N PHE A 178 27.11 2.87 -6.38
CA PHE A 178 27.41 4.01 -5.50
C PHE A 178 26.16 4.39 -4.68
N PHE A 179 26.38 4.88 -3.46
CA PHE A 179 25.32 5.42 -2.64
C PHE A 179 24.97 6.86 -3.05
N GLY A 180 23.70 7.22 -2.97
CA GLY A 180 23.24 8.58 -3.22
C GLY A 180 21.75 8.68 -3.51
N ALA A 181 21.21 9.88 -3.35
CA ALA A 181 19.81 10.19 -3.69
C ALA A 181 19.75 11.15 -4.89
N ARG A 182 18.71 11.01 -5.71
CA ARG A 182 18.51 11.87 -6.89
C ARG A 182 18.25 13.32 -6.45
N TYR A 183 18.87 14.25 -7.16
CA TYR A 183 18.68 15.70 -6.97
C TYR A 183 19.06 16.20 -5.57
N GLY A 184 19.90 15.45 -4.83
CA GLY A 184 20.29 15.79 -3.47
C GLY A 184 19.12 15.75 -2.46
N LYS A 185 18.05 15.03 -2.78
CA LYS A 185 16.90 14.84 -1.88
C LYS A 185 17.11 13.61 -1.01
N GLY A 186 17.84 13.74 0.05
CA GLY A 186 18.34 12.69 0.92
C GLY A 186 19.85 12.58 0.89
N GLY A 187 20.42 11.69 1.69
CA GLY A 187 21.83 11.35 1.71
C GLY A 187 22.15 10.10 0.90
N ASP A 188 22.80 9.14 1.54
CA ASP A 188 23.17 7.84 0.98
C ASP A 188 22.00 6.83 1.10
N ASP A 189 20.80 7.24 0.74
CA ASP A 189 19.57 6.49 0.99
C ASP A 189 19.36 5.32 0.02
N TYR A 190 19.90 5.44 -1.20
CA TYR A 190 19.80 4.45 -2.25
C TYR A 190 21.16 3.98 -2.71
N LEU A 191 21.30 2.69 -2.96
CA LEU A 191 22.42 2.14 -3.69
C LEU A 191 22.07 2.12 -5.18
N ASN A 192 22.87 2.77 -6.01
CA ASN A 192 22.61 3.00 -7.43
C ASN A 192 23.54 2.14 -8.27
N CYS A 193 22.96 1.40 -9.23
CA CYS A 193 23.64 0.50 -10.15
C CYS A 193 23.58 1.08 -11.56
N PRO A 194 24.61 1.83 -12.01
CA PRO A 194 24.64 2.42 -13.35
C PRO A 194 24.92 1.37 -14.41
N MET A 195 24.42 1.64 -15.62
CA MET A 195 24.66 0.85 -16.83
C MET A 195 25.11 1.76 -17.97
N THR A 196 26.04 1.29 -18.81
CA THR A 196 26.34 1.85 -20.12
C THR A 196 25.19 1.56 -21.09
N LYS A 197 25.27 2.10 -22.31
CA LYS A 197 24.27 1.84 -23.34
C LYS A 197 24.25 0.37 -23.76
N GLU A 198 25.42 -0.22 -23.93
CA GLU A 198 25.59 -1.61 -24.35
C GLU A 198 25.07 -2.57 -23.28
N GLU A 199 25.40 -2.32 -22.02
CA GLU A 199 24.91 -3.10 -20.87
C GLU A 199 23.38 -3.03 -20.77
N TYR A 200 22.83 -1.83 -20.91
CA TYR A 200 21.38 -1.63 -20.89
C TYR A 200 20.68 -2.34 -22.02
N LEU A 201 21.19 -2.26 -23.27
CA LEU A 201 20.55 -2.91 -24.42
C LEU A 201 20.59 -4.44 -24.30
N THR A 202 21.66 -5.01 -23.76
CA THR A 202 21.76 -6.46 -23.45
C THR A 202 20.72 -6.87 -22.42
N PHE A 203 20.60 -6.09 -21.32
CA PHE A 203 19.59 -6.32 -20.30
C PHE A 203 18.17 -6.16 -20.86
N TYR A 204 17.91 -5.08 -21.62
CA TYR A 204 16.60 -4.80 -22.21
C TYR A 204 16.13 -5.92 -23.13
N ASP A 205 16.98 -6.37 -24.05
CA ASP A 205 16.66 -7.45 -24.97
C ASP A 205 16.33 -8.75 -24.23
N ALA A 206 17.12 -9.11 -23.24
CA ALA A 206 16.85 -10.26 -22.40
C ALA A 206 15.53 -10.14 -21.61
N LEU A 207 15.18 -8.92 -21.14
CA LEU A 207 13.99 -8.67 -20.35
C LEU A 207 12.71 -8.80 -21.19
N VAL A 208 12.68 -8.21 -22.38
CA VAL A 208 11.48 -8.24 -23.23
C VAL A 208 11.19 -9.62 -23.81
N ASN A 209 12.22 -10.46 -23.95
CA ASN A 209 12.12 -11.83 -24.46
C ASN A 209 12.04 -12.89 -23.35
N ALA A 210 12.00 -12.50 -22.08
CA ALA A 210 11.97 -13.42 -20.95
C ALA A 210 10.61 -14.11 -20.78
N GLU A 211 10.63 -15.34 -20.27
CA GLU A 211 9.40 -16.10 -19.99
C GLU A 211 8.65 -15.53 -18.79
N ARG A 212 7.33 -15.37 -18.96
CA ARG A 212 6.43 -14.89 -17.92
C ARG A 212 5.76 -16.04 -17.18
N ALA A 213 5.37 -15.79 -15.93
CA ALA A 213 4.64 -16.76 -15.12
C ALA A 213 3.14 -16.82 -15.50
N ILE A 214 2.57 -15.68 -15.92
CA ILE A 214 1.19 -15.54 -16.40
C ILE A 214 1.25 -14.90 -17.79
N ASP A 215 0.74 -15.61 -18.80
CA ASP A 215 0.84 -15.17 -20.21
C ASP A 215 -0.09 -14.00 -20.53
N GLU A 216 -1.35 -14.07 -20.08
CA GLU A 216 -2.34 -13.02 -20.29
C GLU A 216 -2.68 -12.31 -18.98
N ILE A 217 -2.27 -11.06 -18.86
CA ILE A 217 -2.55 -10.22 -17.73
C ILE A 217 -3.66 -9.24 -18.13
N GLY A 218 -4.90 -9.53 -17.69
CA GLY A 218 -6.01 -8.60 -17.82
C GLY A 218 -5.93 -7.52 -16.72
N GLY A 219 -6.02 -6.23 -17.08
CA GLY A 219 -6.13 -5.13 -16.13
C GLY A 219 -5.00 -5.06 -15.10
N VAL A 220 -3.86 -4.46 -15.46
CA VAL A 220 -2.75 -4.18 -14.53
C VAL A 220 -2.90 -2.76 -14.00
N PHE A 221 -2.79 -2.60 -12.69
CA PHE A 221 -2.72 -1.27 -12.10
C PHE A 221 -1.43 -0.56 -12.53
N GLU A 222 -1.54 0.64 -13.11
CA GLU A 222 -0.40 1.38 -13.71
C GLU A 222 0.74 1.61 -12.71
N GLY A 223 0.43 1.79 -11.43
CA GLY A 223 1.42 2.02 -10.36
C GLY A 223 2.26 0.78 -10.00
N CYS A 224 1.80 -0.43 -10.36
CA CYS A 224 2.46 -1.71 -10.07
C CYS A 224 2.75 -2.50 -11.35
N MET A 225 2.88 -1.81 -12.46
CA MET A 225 3.15 -2.42 -13.77
C MET A 225 4.46 -3.21 -13.74
N PRO A 226 4.46 -4.48 -14.20
CA PRO A 226 5.67 -5.28 -14.32
C PRO A 226 6.71 -4.62 -15.22
N VAL A 227 7.98 -4.70 -14.83
CA VAL A 227 9.09 -4.04 -15.53
C VAL A 227 9.24 -4.51 -16.97
N GLU A 228 8.97 -5.80 -17.26
CA GLU A 228 8.98 -6.35 -18.62
C GLU A 228 7.80 -5.86 -19.46
N VAL A 229 6.65 -5.58 -18.84
CA VAL A 229 5.49 -4.98 -19.53
C VAL A 229 5.78 -3.51 -19.85
N MET A 230 6.42 -2.80 -18.94
CA MET A 230 6.89 -1.42 -19.18
C MET A 230 7.94 -1.39 -20.27
N ALA A 231 8.91 -2.33 -20.27
CA ALA A 231 9.94 -2.46 -21.31
C ALA A 231 9.35 -2.68 -22.70
N ALA A 232 8.28 -3.47 -22.81
CA ALA A 232 7.61 -3.74 -24.09
C ALA A 232 6.99 -2.49 -24.75
N ARG A 233 6.82 -1.38 -24.03
CA ARG A 233 6.37 -0.09 -24.58
C ARG A 233 7.45 0.62 -25.41
N GLY A 234 8.71 0.16 -25.38
CA GLY A 234 9.82 0.68 -26.16
C GLY A 234 11.13 0.76 -25.39
N VAL A 235 12.24 0.78 -26.13
CA VAL A 235 13.60 0.71 -25.58
C VAL A 235 13.93 1.82 -24.58
N ASP A 236 13.30 2.97 -24.67
CA ASP A 236 13.52 4.09 -23.74
C ASP A 236 12.53 4.13 -22.58
N ALA A 237 11.47 3.28 -22.59
CA ALA A 237 10.41 3.35 -21.58
C ALA A 237 10.96 3.23 -20.15
N LEU A 238 11.87 2.30 -19.87
CA LEU A 238 12.48 2.14 -18.56
C LEU A 238 13.36 3.33 -18.16
N ARG A 239 13.97 4.01 -19.12
CA ARG A 239 14.85 5.18 -18.89
C ARG A 239 14.06 6.45 -18.55
N TYR A 240 12.79 6.50 -18.90
CA TYR A 240 11.85 7.54 -18.44
C TYR A 240 11.09 7.11 -17.17
N GLY A 241 11.26 5.87 -16.74
CA GLY A 241 10.64 5.24 -15.57
C GLY A 241 11.66 4.81 -14.50
N PRO A 242 11.68 3.54 -14.10
CA PRO A 242 12.46 3.04 -12.96
C PRO A 242 13.97 3.14 -13.14
N LEU A 243 14.48 3.08 -14.37
CA LEU A 243 15.91 3.15 -14.69
C LEU A 243 16.38 4.54 -15.12
N ARG A 244 15.69 5.59 -14.72
CA ARG A 244 16.00 6.97 -15.10
C ARG A 244 17.43 7.34 -14.74
N PRO A 245 18.28 7.85 -15.71
CA PRO A 245 19.71 8.08 -15.47
C PRO A 245 20.05 9.43 -14.84
N VAL A 246 19.08 10.34 -14.67
CA VAL A 246 19.34 11.74 -14.28
C VAL A 246 19.17 11.98 -12.79
N GLY A 247 19.80 13.05 -12.27
CA GLY A 247 19.69 13.50 -10.89
C GLY A 247 20.89 13.16 -10.01
N PHE A 248 21.93 12.52 -10.55
CA PHE A 248 23.18 12.20 -9.85
C PHE A 248 24.28 13.19 -10.24
N ARG A 249 24.95 13.80 -9.25
CA ARG A 249 25.99 14.82 -9.51
C ARG A 249 27.32 14.20 -9.93
N ASP A 250 27.70 13.08 -9.30
CA ASP A 250 29.05 12.50 -9.39
C ASP A 250 29.10 11.15 -10.12
N ALA A 251 28.01 10.69 -10.71
CA ALA A 251 27.92 9.37 -11.35
C ALA A 251 28.36 9.35 -12.83
N GLY A 252 29.01 10.39 -13.32
CA GLY A 252 29.26 10.53 -14.75
C GLY A 252 27.97 10.73 -15.54
N LYS A 253 27.89 10.13 -16.75
CA LYS A 253 26.68 10.14 -17.59
C LYS A 253 26.22 8.71 -17.87
N PRO A 254 25.64 8.01 -16.88
CA PRO A 254 25.15 6.66 -17.10
C PRO A 254 23.99 6.68 -18.12
N TYR A 255 23.84 5.61 -18.86
CA TYR A 255 22.72 5.48 -19.81
C TYR A 255 21.42 5.08 -19.11
N ALA A 256 21.51 4.23 -18.07
CA ALA A 256 20.42 3.85 -17.21
C ALA A 256 20.94 3.61 -15.78
N VAL A 257 20.09 3.71 -14.75
CA VAL A 257 20.47 3.48 -13.34
C VAL A 257 19.36 2.76 -12.61
N LEU A 258 19.62 1.52 -12.15
CA LEU A 258 18.76 0.85 -11.18
C LEU A 258 19.02 1.42 -9.79
N GLN A 259 17.96 1.68 -9.03
CA GLN A 259 18.05 2.02 -7.61
C GLN A 259 17.67 0.84 -6.73
N LEU A 260 18.47 0.60 -5.72
CA LEU A 260 18.22 -0.38 -4.67
C LEU A 260 17.93 0.38 -3.38
N ARG A 261 16.83 0.04 -2.71
CA ARG A 261 16.43 0.64 -1.43
C ARG A 261 16.63 -0.36 -0.30
N ARG A 262 17.15 0.13 0.84
CA ARG A 262 17.28 -0.70 2.04
C ARG A 262 15.92 -1.29 2.44
N GLU A 263 15.90 -2.57 2.73
CA GLU A 263 14.72 -3.32 3.14
C GLU A 263 14.63 -3.44 4.67
N ASN A 264 15.78 -3.35 5.33
CA ASN A 264 15.91 -3.43 6.78
C ASN A 264 16.93 -2.41 7.30
N ALA A 265 16.90 -2.14 8.61
CA ALA A 265 17.81 -1.19 9.29
C ALA A 265 19.27 -1.64 9.21
N ALA A 266 19.54 -2.95 9.25
CA ALA A 266 20.88 -3.52 9.14
C ALA A 266 21.50 -3.37 7.74
N SER A 267 20.73 -2.94 6.75
CA SER A 267 21.17 -2.80 5.34
C SER A 267 21.73 -4.09 4.73
N THR A 268 21.27 -5.24 5.21
CA THR A 268 21.66 -6.56 4.68
C THR A 268 20.81 -7.00 3.49
N LEU A 269 19.66 -6.34 3.26
CA LEU A 269 18.72 -6.64 2.20
C LEU A 269 18.35 -5.36 1.43
N PHE A 270 18.19 -5.51 0.12
CA PHE A 270 17.77 -4.43 -0.78
C PHE A 270 16.57 -4.82 -1.64
N ASN A 271 15.62 -3.90 -1.78
CA ASN A 271 14.52 -3.98 -2.72
C ASN A 271 14.91 -3.34 -4.06
N MET A 272 14.66 -4.01 -5.17
CA MET A 272 14.88 -3.50 -6.52
C MET A 272 13.74 -2.52 -6.88
N VAL A 273 14.01 -1.21 -6.80
CA VAL A 273 12.99 -0.18 -6.96
C VAL A 273 12.42 -0.14 -8.37
N GLY A 274 11.10 -0.32 -8.48
CA GLY A 274 10.40 -0.30 -9.77
C GLY A 274 10.57 -1.57 -10.61
N PHE A 275 11.05 -2.66 -10.00
CA PHE A 275 11.24 -3.96 -10.64
C PHE A 275 10.16 -4.99 -10.25
N GLN A 276 8.93 -4.51 -10.07
CA GLN A 276 7.79 -5.42 -10.02
C GLN A 276 7.80 -6.29 -11.28
N THR A 277 7.55 -7.59 -11.13
CA THR A 277 7.74 -8.50 -12.26
C THR A 277 6.80 -9.71 -12.25
N ASN A 278 6.43 -10.16 -13.44
CA ASN A 278 5.73 -11.40 -13.72
C ASN A 278 6.66 -12.46 -14.36
N LEU A 279 7.96 -12.24 -14.33
CA LEU A 279 8.90 -13.23 -14.87
C LEU A 279 8.92 -14.50 -14.01
N LYS A 280 9.12 -15.66 -14.65
CA LYS A 280 9.42 -16.90 -13.94
C LYS A 280 10.68 -16.75 -13.07
N PHE A 281 10.77 -17.47 -11.95
CA PHE A 281 11.89 -17.31 -10.99
C PHE A 281 13.27 -17.49 -11.62
N GLY A 282 13.43 -18.48 -12.49
CA GLY A 282 14.69 -18.68 -13.23
C GLY A 282 15.04 -17.51 -14.13
N GLU A 283 14.05 -16.92 -14.79
CA GLU A 283 14.21 -15.75 -15.63
C GLU A 283 14.57 -14.48 -14.83
N GLN A 284 13.98 -14.29 -13.66
CA GLN A 284 14.36 -13.17 -12.79
C GLN A 284 15.86 -13.21 -12.47
N LYS A 285 16.39 -14.39 -12.09
CA LYS A 285 17.82 -14.54 -11.82
C LYS A 285 18.66 -14.31 -13.07
N ARG A 286 18.30 -14.93 -14.20
CA ARG A 286 19.00 -14.82 -15.48
C ARG A 286 19.06 -13.39 -16.00
N VAL A 287 17.91 -12.71 -16.02
CA VAL A 287 17.79 -11.36 -16.62
C VAL A 287 18.42 -10.31 -15.70
N PHE A 288 18.13 -10.36 -14.41
CA PHE A 288 18.62 -9.32 -13.49
C PHE A 288 20.12 -9.43 -13.21
N SER A 289 20.73 -10.61 -13.38
CA SER A 289 22.20 -10.75 -13.33
C SER A 289 22.93 -10.08 -14.51
N LEU A 290 22.23 -9.67 -15.55
CA LEU A 290 22.80 -8.88 -16.64
C LEU A 290 23.06 -7.41 -16.28
N ILE A 291 22.51 -6.94 -15.15
CA ILE A 291 22.85 -5.64 -14.58
C ILE A 291 24.24 -5.78 -13.94
N PRO A 292 25.28 -5.04 -14.37
CA PRO A 292 26.67 -5.33 -14.00
C PRO A 292 26.93 -5.41 -12.50
N ALA A 293 26.31 -4.55 -11.71
CA ALA A 293 26.42 -4.58 -10.25
C ALA A 293 25.74 -5.80 -9.60
N LEU A 294 24.92 -6.54 -10.34
CA LEU A 294 24.12 -7.68 -9.86
C LEU A 294 24.52 -8.98 -10.53
N LYS A 295 25.73 -9.11 -11.07
CA LYS A 295 26.20 -10.31 -11.80
C LYS A 295 26.02 -11.59 -10.96
N ASP A 296 26.30 -11.51 -9.69
CA ASP A 296 26.19 -12.63 -8.75
C ASP A 296 24.92 -12.55 -7.90
N ILE A 297 23.82 -12.10 -8.49
CA ILE A 297 22.55 -11.81 -7.81
C ILE A 297 22.07 -13.00 -6.95
N ASP A 298 21.76 -12.71 -5.69
CA ASP A 298 21.12 -13.61 -4.75
C ASP A 298 19.75 -13.05 -4.32
N ILE A 299 18.69 -13.70 -4.82
CA ILE A 299 17.30 -13.27 -4.61
C ILE A 299 16.71 -14.03 -3.43
N VAL A 300 16.54 -13.36 -2.30
CA VAL A 300 15.91 -13.94 -1.10
C VAL A 300 14.38 -13.92 -1.16
N ARG A 301 13.83 -13.00 -1.93
CA ARG A 301 12.39 -12.93 -2.23
C ARG A 301 12.20 -12.61 -3.71
N TYR A 302 11.66 -13.55 -4.45
CA TYR A 302 11.33 -13.34 -5.86
C TYR A 302 10.15 -12.37 -6.00
N GLY A 303 10.15 -11.62 -7.09
CA GLY A 303 8.98 -10.93 -7.57
C GLY A 303 7.89 -11.92 -7.93
N VAL A 304 6.66 -11.62 -7.56
CA VAL A 304 5.49 -12.44 -7.87
C VAL A 304 4.34 -11.56 -8.30
N MET A 305 3.51 -12.07 -9.19
CA MET A 305 2.26 -11.45 -9.56
C MET A 305 1.10 -12.18 -8.90
N HIS A 306 0.13 -11.44 -8.40
CA HIS A 306 -1.09 -11.98 -7.83
C HIS A 306 -2.28 -11.14 -8.27
N ARG A 307 -3.45 -11.78 -8.29
CA ARG A 307 -4.71 -11.10 -8.58
C ARG A 307 -5.26 -10.50 -7.29
N ASN A 308 -5.40 -9.19 -7.29
CA ASN A 308 -6.05 -8.45 -6.23
C ASN A 308 -7.57 -8.42 -6.47
N THR A 309 -8.32 -8.58 -5.39
CA THR A 309 -9.79 -8.49 -5.40
C THR A 309 -10.22 -7.21 -4.71
N PHE A 310 -11.22 -6.54 -5.26
CA PHE A 310 -11.92 -5.41 -4.65
C PHE A 310 -13.40 -5.45 -5.03
N ILE A 311 -14.24 -4.75 -4.27
CA ILE A 311 -15.68 -4.66 -4.55
C ILE A 311 -15.98 -3.52 -5.52
N ASP A 312 -17.10 -3.57 -6.22
CA ASP A 312 -17.63 -2.44 -7.01
C ASP A 312 -18.21 -1.38 -6.04
N ALA A 313 -17.30 -0.72 -5.32
CA ALA A 313 -17.62 0.16 -4.21
C ALA A 313 -18.63 1.26 -4.55
N PRO A 314 -18.60 1.91 -5.74
CA PRO A 314 -19.62 2.89 -6.12
C PRO A 314 -21.06 2.38 -6.07
N LYS A 315 -21.24 1.08 -6.31
CA LYS A 315 -22.57 0.47 -6.29
C LYS A 315 -23.02 0.03 -4.89
N VAL A 316 -22.08 -0.35 -4.03
CA VAL A 316 -22.41 -1.08 -2.79
C VAL A 316 -22.01 -0.38 -1.50
N LEU A 317 -21.11 0.64 -1.53
CA LEU A 317 -20.67 1.37 -0.33
C LEU A 317 -21.32 2.73 -0.17
N ASN A 318 -21.55 3.11 1.08
CA ASN A 318 -21.77 4.47 1.55
C ASN A 318 -20.41 5.16 1.79
N THR A 319 -20.41 6.48 1.91
CA THR A 319 -19.18 7.28 2.16
C THR A 319 -18.56 7.05 3.53
N ASP A 320 -19.29 6.46 4.46
CA ASP A 320 -18.83 6.03 5.79
C ASP A 320 -18.23 4.61 5.78
N LEU A 321 -18.12 3.99 4.60
CA LEU A 321 -17.64 2.64 4.31
C LEU A 321 -18.59 1.50 4.73
N SER A 322 -19.81 1.79 5.18
CA SER A 322 -20.82 0.76 5.38
C SER A 322 -21.40 0.26 4.06
N LEU A 323 -21.85 -1.00 4.01
CA LEU A 323 -22.63 -1.52 2.88
C LEU A 323 -24.01 -0.84 2.86
N LYS A 324 -24.51 -0.48 1.66
CA LYS A 324 -25.82 0.19 1.49
C LYS A 324 -26.97 -0.68 2.00
N ASP A 325 -26.91 -1.99 1.75
CA ASP A 325 -27.97 -2.92 2.13
C ASP A 325 -27.73 -3.55 3.51
N TYR A 326 -26.53 -3.41 4.10
CA TYR A 326 -26.15 -3.98 5.39
C TYR A 326 -25.31 -3.00 6.20
N GLU A 327 -25.94 -1.99 6.78
CA GLU A 327 -25.31 -0.89 7.50
C GLU A 327 -24.41 -1.29 8.69
N ASN A 328 -24.48 -2.52 9.16
CA ASN A 328 -23.59 -3.04 10.20
C ASN A 328 -22.25 -3.55 9.64
N VAL A 329 -22.15 -3.74 8.32
CA VAL A 329 -20.95 -4.29 7.67
C VAL A 329 -20.19 -3.16 6.98
N TYR A 330 -18.97 -2.93 7.40
CA TYR A 330 -18.05 -1.96 6.83
C TYR A 330 -16.97 -2.67 6.02
N ILE A 331 -16.54 -2.07 4.91
CA ILE A 331 -15.45 -2.62 4.09
C ILE A 331 -14.30 -1.62 4.10
N ALA A 332 -13.11 -2.06 4.50
CA ALA A 332 -11.92 -1.21 4.57
C ALA A 332 -10.69 -1.88 3.92
N GLY A 333 -9.63 -1.10 3.74
CA GLY A 333 -8.44 -1.53 3.02
C GLY A 333 -8.67 -1.61 1.51
N GLN A 334 -7.81 -2.32 0.80
CA GLN A 334 -7.87 -2.42 -0.66
C GLN A 334 -9.18 -3.01 -1.18
N LEU A 335 -9.87 -3.84 -0.39
CA LEU A 335 -11.20 -4.35 -0.76
C LEU A 335 -12.21 -3.25 -1.06
N SER A 336 -12.11 -2.09 -0.40
CA SER A 336 -12.99 -0.93 -0.64
C SER A 336 -12.71 -0.18 -1.93
N GLY A 337 -11.67 -0.54 -2.69
CA GLY A 337 -11.26 0.17 -3.91
C GLY A 337 -10.27 1.31 -3.69
N VAL A 338 -9.66 1.41 -2.51
CA VAL A 338 -8.47 2.25 -2.33
C VAL A 338 -7.21 1.46 -2.67
N GLU A 339 -6.15 2.14 -3.16
CA GLU A 339 -4.88 1.52 -3.49
C GLU A 339 -3.74 2.15 -2.71
N GLY A 340 -3.07 1.32 -1.88
CA GLY A 340 -1.89 1.71 -1.10
C GLY A 340 -2.03 1.42 0.39
N TYR A 341 -0.87 1.34 1.06
CA TYR A 341 -0.80 0.99 2.49
C TYR A 341 -1.41 2.07 3.39
N VAL A 342 -1.08 3.34 3.12
CA VAL A 342 -1.57 4.47 3.93
C VAL A 342 -3.06 4.67 3.70
N GLU A 343 -3.52 4.50 2.46
CA GLU A 343 -4.92 4.54 2.07
C GLU A 343 -5.72 3.43 2.77
N SER A 344 -5.13 2.22 2.86
CA SER A 344 -5.74 1.10 3.59
C SER A 344 -5.84 1.37 5.08
N ILE A 345 -4.79 1.90 5.71
CA ILE A 345 -4.79 2.33 7.12
C ILE A 345 -5.88 3.37 7.35
N ALA A 346 -5.98 4.38 6.48
CA ALA A 346 -6.93 5.47 6.57
C ALA A 346 -8.40 4.98 6.53
N THR A 347 -8.71 4.05 5.63
CA THR A 347 -10.04 3.45 5.58
C THR A 347 -10.36 2.59 6.79
N GLY A 348 -9.37 1.84 7.32
CA GLY A 348 -9.51 1.09 8.58
C GLY A 348 -9.84 2.00 9.76
N LEU A 349 -9.14 3.13 9.87
CA LEU A 349 -9.39 4.15 10.89
C LEU A 349 -10.80 4.74 10.77
N LEU A 350 -11.22 5.13 9.55
CA LEU A 350 -12.54 5.72 9.31
C LEU A 350 -13.68 4.72 9.58
N ALA A 351 -13.53 3.47 9.14
CA ALA A 351 -14.51 2.41 9.42
C ALA A 351 -14.66 2.15 10.93
N ALA A 352 -13.56 2.14 11.67
CA ALA A 352 -13.56 2.01 13.13
C ALA A 352 -14.25 3.20 13.80
N GLU A 353 -14.02 4.42 13.33
CA GLU A 353 -14.70 5.62 13.82
C GLU A 353 -16.21 5.49 13.66
N ASN A 354 -16.68 5.10 12.47
CA ASN A 354 -18.10 4.97 12.16
C ASN A 354 -18.74 3.77 12.91
N ALA A 355 -18.05 2.65 13.03
CA ALA A 355 -18.50 1.54 13.86
C ALA A 355 -18.64 1.91 15.35
N ALA A 356 -17.69 2.70 15.88
CA ALA A 356 -17.76 3.21 17.24
C ALA A 356 -18.96 4.16 17.46
N ARG A 357 -19.21 5.05 16.51
CA ARG A 357 -20.34 5.98 16.55
C ARG A 357 -21.67 5.23 16.51
N LYS A 358 -21.78 4.23 15.65
CA LYS A 358 -22.96 3.35 15.54
C LYS A 358 -23.27 2.63 16.87
N ILE A 359 -22.24 2.17 17.60
CA ILE A 359 -22.41 1.53 18.92
C ILE A 359 -23.10 2.45 19.91
N VAL A 360 -22.75 3.74 19.89
CA VAL A 360 -23.29 4.74 20.83
C VAL A 360 -24.51 5.48 20.26
N GLY A 361 -24.99 5.10 19.09
CA GLY A 361 -26.18 5.69 18.46
C GLY A 361 -25.96 7.10 17.90
N LYS A 362 -24.72 7.44 17.53
CA LYS A 362 -24.39 8.69 16.84
C LYS A 362 -24.42 8.47 15.32
N ASP A 363 -24.70 9.54 14.58
CA ASP A 363 -24.65 9.51 13.12
C ASP A 363 -23.25 9.20 12.60
N SER A 364 -23.17 8.58 11.43
CA SER A 364 -21.91 8.33 10.73
C SER A 364 -21.28 9.63 10.24
N VAL A 365 -19.98 9.61 10.02
CA VAL A 365 -19.21 10.79 9.59
C VAL A 365 -18.32 10.44 8.40
N THR A 366 -18.13 11.42 7.53
CA THR A 366 -17.19 11.38 6.41
C THR A 366 -16.34 12.64 6.42
N PRO A 367 -15.01 12.54 6.23
CA PRO A 367 -14.16 13.71 6.14
C PRO A 367 -14.56 14.62 4.96
N PRO A 368 -14.32 15.95 5.05
CA PRO A 368 -14.61 16.88 3.96
C PRO A 368 -13.89 16.53 2.66
N GLN A 369 -14.50 16.80 1.51
CA GLN A 369 -13.90 16.53 0.18
C GLN A 369 -12.61 17.34 -0.09
N GLU A 370 -12.36 18.39 0.66
CA GLU A 370 -11.11 19.17 0.64
C GLU A 370 -9.93 18.41 1.24
N THR A 371 -10.18 17.31 1.98
CA THR A 371 -9.16 16.39 2.50
C THR A 371 -8.89 15.27 1.50
N ILE A 372 -7.69 14.69 1.54
CA ILE A 372 -7.36 13.52 0.70
C ILE A 372 -8.24 12.33 1.07
N LEU A 373 -8.46 12.08 2.37
CA LEU A 373 -9.31 10.99 2.82
C LEU A 373 -10.76 11.19 2.38
N GLY A 374 -11.33 12.37 2.54
CA GLY A 374 -12.69 12.67 2.08
C GLY A 374 -12.85 12.57 0.56
N ALA A 375 -11.85 13.05 -0.19
CA ALA A 375 -11.84 12.92 -1.65
C ALA A 375 -11.73 11.45 -2.11
N LEU A 376 -10.96 10.62 -1.42
CA LEU A 376 -10.91 9.17 -1.66
C LEU A 376 -12.27 8.53 -1.40
N MET A 377 -12.93 8.86 -0.28
CA MET A 377 -14.27 8.34 0.02
C MET A 377 -15.28 8.76 -1.04
N SER A 378 -15.24 10.02 -1.45
CA SER A 378 -16.08 10.51 -2.55
C SER A 378 -15.82 9.75 -3.85
N TYR A 379 -14.55 9.52 -4.22
CA TYR A 379 -14.18 8.81 -5.45
C TYR A 379 -14.69 7.36 -5.45
N ILE A 380 -14.42 6.60 -4.38
CA ILE A 380 -14.78 5.17 -4.33
C ILE A 380 -16.28 4.93 -4.17
N THR A 381 -17.08 5.95 -3.85
CA THR A 381 -18.54 5.82 -3.69
C THR A 381 -19.34 6.55 -4.75
N THR A 382 -18.69 7.33 -5.62
CA THR A 382 -19.35 8.01 -6.75
C THR A 382 -19.53 7.03 -7.92
N PRO A 383 -20.72 6.92 -8.51
CA PRO A 383 -20.98 6.06 -9.66
C PRO A 383 -19.97 6.28 -10.79
N ASN A 384 -19.34 5.19 -11.24
CA ASN A 384 -18.36 5.17 -12.31
C ASN A 384 -18.60 3.93 -13.19
N VAL A 385 -18.54 4.08 -14.50
CA VAL A 385 -18.78 2.97 -15.46
C VAL A 385 -17.61 2.00 -15.47
N ASP A 386 -16.39 2.50 -15.31
CA ASP A 386 -15.14 1.73 -15.28
C ASP A 386 -14.39 2.05 -13.98
N PHE A 387 -14.91 1.54 -12.87
CA PHE A 387 -14.34 1.78 -11.55
C PHE A 387 -12.98 1.10 -11.41
N GLN A 388 -11.96 1.88 -11.12
CA GLN A 388 -10.61 1.43 -10.84
C GLN A 388 -10.17 1.85 -9.44
N PRO A 389 -9.36 1.04 -8.74
CA PRO A 389 -8.81 1.43 -7.44
C PRO A 389 -8.06 2.75 -7.51
N MET A 390 -8.13 3.53 -6.43
CA MET A 390 -7.59 4.88 -6.37
C MET A 390 -6.62 5.06 -5.21
N ASN A 391 -5.47 5.65 -5.51
CA ASN A 391 -4.51 6.09 -4.49
C ASN A 391 -4.66 7.59 -4.19
N ALA A 392 -4.02 8.03 -3.10
CA ALA A 392 -3.94 9.45 -2.76
C ALA A 392 -3.25 10.25 -3.88
N ASN A 393 -3.99 11.17 -4.49
CA ASN A 393 -3.47 12.10 -5.49
C ASN A 393 -4.26 13.42 -5.46
N PHE A 394 -3.62 14.51 -5.85
CA PHE A 394 -4.28 15.83 -5.85
C PHE A 394 -5.34 16.01 -6.95
N GLY A 395 -5.39 15.09 -7.92
CA GLY A 395 -6.36 15.14 -9.03
C GLY A 395 -7.80 14.82 -8.61
N ILE A 396 -7.98 14.14 -7.47
CA ILE A 396 -9.31 13.81 -6.93
C ILE A 396 -9.88 14.93 -6.02
N LEU A 397 -9.06 15.91 -5.63
CA LEU A 397 -9.51 17.03 -4.79
C LEU A 397 -10.31 18.04 -5.61
N PRO A 398 -11.28 18.71 -4.99
CA PRO A 398 -11.93 19.87 -5.61
C PRO A 398 -10.88 20.92 -6.05
N PRO A 399 -11.01 21.51 -7.25
CA PRO A 399 -9.99 22.40 -7.79
C PRO A 399 -9.79 23.65 -6.93
N LEU A 400 -8.57 24.18 -6.94
CA LEU A 400 -8.24 25.47 -6.35
C LEU A 400 -8.43 26.57 -7.39
N SER A 401 -9.16 27.65 -7.02
CA SER A 401 -9.27 28.85 -7.82
C SER A 401 -8.09 29.81 -7.55
N CYS A 402 -7.61 30.47 -8.61
CA CYS A 402 -6.64 31.58 -8.51
C CYS A 402 -5.27 31.26 -7.88
N VAL A 403 -4.80 30.00 -7.93
CA VAL A 403 -3.49 29.59 -7.41
C VAL A 403 -2.50 29.31 -8.55
N LYS A 404 -1.30 29.91 -8.50
CA LYS A 404 -0.22 29.68 -9.48
C LYS A 404 0.20 28.21 -9.48
N LYS A 405 0.54 27.68 -10.66
CA LYS A 405 0.92 26.26 -10.85
C LYS A 405 2.04 25.80 -9.89
N ALA A 406 3.02 26.65 -9.62
CA ALA A 406 4.14 26.33 -8.73
C ALA A 406 3.73 26.16 -7.25
N GLU A 407 2.68 26.88 -6.81
CA GLU A 407 2.20 26.93 -5.43
C GLU A 407 1.04 25.92 -5.18
N ARG A 408 0.45 25.40 -6.25
CA ARG A 408 -0.80 24.63 -6.20
C ARG A 408 -0.71 23.40 -5.28
N LYS A 409 0.40 22.67 -5.30
CA LYS A 409 0.55 21.46 -4.48
C LYS A 409 0.60 21.78 -2.99
N HIS A 410 1.29 22.85 -2.63
CA HIS A 410 1.34 23.33 -1.25
C HIS A 410 -0.02 23.86 -0.78
N ALA A 411 -0.70 24.62 -1.61
CA ALA A 411 -2.04 25.11 -1.31
C ALA A 411 -3.08 24.00 -1.11
N TYR A 412 -2.97 22.88 -1.87
CA TYR A 412 -3.79 21.71 -1.61
C TYR A 412 -3.50 21.09 -0.25
N TYR A 413 -2.22 20.97 0.11
CA TYR A 413 -1.82 20.46 1.42
C TYR A 413 -2.36 21.32 2.56
N GLU A 414 -2.17 22.64 2.52
CA GLU A 414 -2.65 23.57 3.55
C GLU A 414 -4.18 23.55 3.68
N ARG A 415 -4.89 23.50 2.55
CA ARG A 415 -6.36 23.39 2.56
C ARG A 415 -6.82 22.11 3.22
N SER A 416 -6.20 20.97 2.87
CA SER A 416 -6.50 19.66 3.42
C SER A 416 -6.24 19.61 4.93
N GLU A 417 -5.10 20.13 5.38
CA GLU A 417 -4.74 20.20 6.80
C GLU A 417 -5.76 21.02 7.60
N LYS A 418 -6.14 22.19 7.08
CA LYS A 418 -7.12 23.06 7.72
C LYS A 418 -8.48 22.37 7.82
N ALA A 419 -8.97 21.82 6.71
CA ALA A 419 -10.27 21.15 6.66
C ALA A 419 -10.31 19.93 7.62
N MET A 420 -9.22 19.17 7.71
CA MET A 420 -9.14 18.03 8.62
C MET A 420 -9.16 18.47 10.10
N LYS A 421 -8.41 19.53 10.46
CA LYS A 421 -8.41 20.07 11.83
C LYS A 421 -9.79 20.56 12.25
N GLU A 422 -10.48 21.30 11.37
CA GLU A 422 -11.84 21.79 11.61
C GLU A 422 -12.83 20.63 11.75
N TRP A 423 -12.72 19.61 10.90
CA TRP A 423 -13.57 18.42 10.96
C TRP A 423 -13.41 17.66 12.28
N VAL A 424 -12.16 17.41 12.72
CA VAL A 424 -11.88 16.69 13.99
C VAL A 424 -12.42 17.45 15.20
N GLN A 425 -12.36 18.78 15.23
CA GLN A 425 -12.95 19.59 16.30
C GLN A 425 -14.46 19.39 16.41
N ASN A 426 -15.13 19.11 15.30
CA ASN A 426 -16.58 18.92 15.23
C ASN A 426 -17.01 17.43 15.41
N LEU A 427 -16.07 16.51 15.55
CA LEU A 427 -16.38 15.07 15.77
C LEU A 427 -16.84 14.76 17.22
N ASN A 428 -16.57 15.61 18.18
CA ASN A 428 -16.80 15.37 19.61
C ASN A 428 -18.26 15.71 20.06
#